data_8af0a2c97fa42b04f5c852f5fe6419ea
#
_entry.id   8af0a2c97fa42b04f5c852f5fe6419ea
#
_cell.length_a   1.000
_cell.length_b   1.000
_cell.length_c   1.000
_cell.angle_alpha   90.00
_cell.angle_beta   90.00
_cell.angle_gamma   90.00
#
_symmetry.space_group_name_H-M   'P 1'
#
loop_
_entity.id
_entity.type
_entity.pdbx_description
1 polymer ?
#
loop_
_entity_poly.entity_id
_entity_poly.type
_entity_poly.pdbx_seq_one_letter_code
_entity_poly.pdbx_strand_id
1 'polypeptide(L)'
;MSEQWPGEKADISDVEDEVEEAEAEVDEAYCETDDPDDEPELHVHEHSDEDGIEIPGDVELLEGEVRSTRRGVGIVASREAPETTNAMLTAAFSALDDAGVGREHVTVMLVPGGFELALGAMALAKTRRYSCVIALGDASEDSVIAAEAASGLQLAGLETGIPVAFGVLTDGGDPAERGADAAKRGLEMADLFQQLRASAKAV
;
A
#
# COMPACT_ATOMS: atom_id res chain seq x y z
N MET A 1 16.51 -23.72 41.08
CA MET A 1 17.47 -23.90 39.97
C MET A 1 17.23 -22.71 39.06
N SER A 2 18.08 -21.70 39.19
CA SER A 2 18.03 -20.46 38.38
C SER A 2 19.02 -20.63 37.26
N GLU A 3 18.52 -20.76 36.01
CA GLU A 3 19.34 -20.73 34.84
C GLU A 3 19.76 -19.31 34.53
N GLN A 4 21.05 -19.08 34.64
CA GLN A 4 21.72 -17.83 34.35
C GLN A 4 22.02 -17.76 32.89
N TRP A 5 21.39 -16.80 32.16
CA TRP A 5 21.60 -16.53 30.75
C TRP A 5 22.99 -15.91 30.54
N PRO A 6 23.87 -16.44 29.69
CA PRO A 6 25.19 -15.85 29.42
C PRO A 6 25.05 -14.67 28.48
N GLY A 7 25.03 -13.46 29.01
CA GLY A 7 25.20 -12.23 28.24
C GLY A 7 26.67 -11.94 28.02
N GLU A 8 27.25 -12.39 26.92
CA GLU A 8 28.57 -11.95 26.47
C GLU A 8 28.39 -10.58 25.79
N LYS A 9 28.96 -9.55 26.41
CA LYS A 9 29.00 -8.21 25.81
C LYS A 9 30.04 -8.26 24.69
N ALA A 10 29.62 -8.20 23.44
CA ALA A 10 30.50 -7.92 22.32
C ALA A 10 31.11 -6.52 22.51
N ASP A 11 32.42 -6.44 22.43
CA ASP A 11 33.17 -5.19 22.44
C ASP A 11 32.96 -4.52 21.07
N ILE A 12 32.29 -3.35 21.09
CA ILE A 12 31.94 -2.62 19.86
C ILE A 12 33.01 -1.61 19.43
N SER A 13 34.19 -1.64 20.07
CA SER A 13 35.29 -0.73 19.73
C SER A 13 35.92 -0.98 18.35
N ASP A 14 35.78 -2.21 17.80
CA ASP A 14 36.36 -2.57 16.52
C ASP A 14 35.45 -2.24 15.30
N VAL A 15 34.22 -1.81 15.54
CA VAL A 15 33.24 -1.48 14.49
C VAL A 15 33.30 -0.01 14.09
N GLU A 16 33.77 0.88 14.97
CA GLU A 16 33.88 2.31 14.72
C GLU A 16 35.01 2.65 13.73
N ASP A 17 36.09 1.86 13.74
CA ASP A 17 37.25 2.09 12.86
C ASP A 17 37.00 1.63 11.39
N GLU A 18 36.10 0.65 11.16
CA GLU A 18 35.76 0.19 9.79
C GLU A 18 34.76 1.11 9.07
N VAL A 19 34.02 1.96 9.78
CA VAL A 19 33.04 2.86 9.19
C VAL A 19 33.72 4.15 8.68
N GLU A 20 34.80 4.63 9.34
CA GLU A 20 35.54 5.83 8.89
C GLU A 20 36.37 5.58 7.61
N GLU A 21 36.84 4.35 7.35
CA GLU A 21 37.55 4.03 6.12
C GLU A 21 36.62 3.85 4.88
N ALA A 22 35.34 3.54 5.10
CA ALA A 22 34.35 3.37 4.02
C ALA A 22 33.78 4.69 3.50
N GLU A 23 33.81 5.75 4.28
CA GLU A 23 33.34 7.09 3.85
C GLU A 23 34.37 7.89 3.04
N ALA A 24 35.63 7.50 3.04
CA ALA A 24 36.72 8.19 2.35
C ALA A 24 36.91 7.78 0.88
N GLU A 25 36.30 6.69 0.41
CA GLU A 25 36.46 6.21 -0.98
C GLU A 25 35.33 6.59 -1.95
N VAL A 26 34.30 7.32 -1.50
CA VAL A 26 33.12 7.62 -2.34
C VAL A 26 33.23 8.98 -3.07
N ASP A 27 34.22 9.81 -2.79
CA ASP A 27 34.25 11.21 -3.22
C ASP A 27 35.08 11.51 -4.49
N GLU A 28 35.62 10.54 -5.22
CA GLU A 28 36.46 10.81 -6.41
C GLU A 28 35.94 10.31 -7.77
N ALA A 29 34.68 9.91 -7.89
CA ALA A 29 34.14 9.40 -9.17
C ALA A 29 32.99 10.24 -9.75
N TYR A 30 32.80 11.49 -9.34
CA TYR A 30 31.87 12.39 -10.01
C TYR A 30 32.65 13.33 -10.95
N CYS A 31 32.85 12.88 -12.18
CA CYS A 31 33.52 13.64 -13.21
C CYS A 31 32.60 14.76 -13.72
N GLU A 32 32.99 15.98 -13.43
CA GLU A 32 32.43 17.23 -13.95
C GLU A 32 32.51 17.24 -15.48
N THR A 33 31.37 17.35 -16.15
CA THR A 33 31.26 17.95 -17.48
C THR A 33 30.32 19.13 -17.37
N ASP A 34 30.86 20.26 -16.92
CA ASP A 34 30.19 21.53 -16.99
C ASP A 34 30.21 22.01 -18.46
N ASP A 35 29.15 21.70 -19.20
CA ASP A 35 28.75 22.44 -20.38
C ASP A 35 27.47 23.22 -20.04
N PRO A 36 27.51 24.54 -19.88
CA PRO A 36 26.37 25.32 -19.39
C PRO A 36 25.21 25.46 -20.40
N ASP A 37 25.31 24.85 -21.58
CA ASP A 37 24.32 24.95 -22.65
C ASP A 37 23.59 23.60 -22.92
N ASP A 38 23.88 22.53 -22.16
CA ASP A 38 23.23 21.22 -22.31
C ASP A 38 22.29 20.94 -21.12
N GLU A 39 21.27 21.78 -20.94
CA GLU A 39 20.14 21.43 -20.10
C GLU A 39 19.33 20.34 -20.83
N PRO A 40 19.23 19.11 -20.28
CA PRO A 40 18.41 18.09 -20.90
C PRO A 40 16.96 18.57 -20.98
N GLU A 41 16.41 18.71 -22.17
CA GLU A 41 14.99 18.95 -22.37
C GLU A 41 14.22 17.76 -21.74
N LEU A 42 13.64 18.00 -20.57
CA LEU A 42 12.76 17.05 -19.91
C LEU A 42 11.52 16.81 -20.78
N HIS A 43 11.55 15.72 -21.53
CA HIS A 43 10.33 15.22 -22.16
C HIS A 43 9.46 14.60 -21.05
N VAL A 44 8.42 15.34 -20.64
CA VAL A 44 7.46 14.90 -19.63
C VAL A 44 6.40 14.02 -20.29
N HIS A 45 6.07 12.89 -19.68
CA HIS A 45 4.92 12.10 -20.11
C HIS A 45 3.63 12.89 -19.91
N GLU A 46 2.72 12.88 -20.90
CA GLU A 46 1.45 13.63 -20.88
C GLU A 46 0.52 13.23 -19.71
N HIS A 47 0.81 12.10 -19.04
CA HIS A 47 -0.02 11.58 -17.93
C HIS A 47 0.39 12.07 -16.52
N SER A 48 1.51 12.79 -16.40
CA SER A 48 1.98 13.34 -15.12
C SER A 48 1.30 14.68 -14.73
N ASP A 49 0.54 15.27 -15.65
CA ASP A 49 -0.03 16.63 -15.46
C ASP A 49 -1.10 16.69 -14.38
N GLU A 50 -1.80 15.57 -14.07
CA GLU A 50 -2.89 15.55 -13.08
C GLU A 50 -2.37 15.52 -11.64
N ASP A 51 -1.22 14.89 -11.38
CA ASP A 51 -0.65 14.71 -10.03
C ASP A 51 0.53 15.66 -9.73
N GLY A 52 0.99 16.44 -10.69
CA GLY A 52 2.10 17.38 -10.54
C GLY A 52 3.46 16.70 -10.33
N ILE A 53 3.59 15.44 -10.73
CA ILE A 53 4.84 14.68 -10.71
C ILE A 53 5.43 14.69 -12.12
N GLU A 54 6.64 15.22 -12.29
CA GLU A 54 7.35 15.29 -13.56
C GLU A 54 8.29 14.08 -13.72
N ILE A 55 8.08 13.28 -14.78
CA ILE A 55 8.88 12.09 -15.06
C ILE A 55 9.50 12.25 -16.46
N PRO A 56 10.84 12.08 -16.59
CA PRO A 56 11.50 12.13 -17.89
C PRO A 56 10.95 11.09 -18.86
N GLY A 57 10.75 11.50 -20.13
CA GLY A 57 10.11 10.66 -21.15
C GLY A 57 10.91 9.43 -21.60
N ASP A 58 12.15 9.29 -21.20
CA ASP A 58 13.03 8.14 -21.44
C ASP A 58 12.99 7.10 -20.31
N VAL A 59 12.16 7.35 -19.26
CA VAL A 59 11.96 6.43 -18.14
C VAL A 59 10.67 5.64 -18.35
N GLU A 60 10.70 4.32 -18.08
CA GLU A 60 9.51 3.49 -18.09
C GLU A 60 8.61 3.84 -16.91
N LEU A 61 7.42 4.38 -17.20
CA LEU A 61 6.41 4.71 -16.20
C LEU A 61 5.40 3.56 -16.08
N LEU A 62 5.13 3.11 -14.88
CA LEU A 62 4.07 2.17 -14.55
C LEU A 62 3.00 2.88 -13.74
N GLU A 63 1.81 3.01 -14.32
CA GLU A 63 0.63 3.57 -13.66
C GLU A 63 -0.47 2.52 -13.60
N GLY A 64 -1.19 2.48 -12.47
CA GLY A 64 -2.34 1.63 -12.30
C GLY A 64 -3.63 2.32 -12.76
N GLU A 65 -4.52 1.56 -13.36
CA GLU A 65 -5.85 2.03 -13.71
C GLU A 65 -6.91 1.50 -12.76
N VAL A 66 -7.91 2.34 -12.48
CA VAL A 66 -9.10 1.93 -11.71
C VAL A 66 -10.03 1.15 -12.64
N ARG A 67 -9.84 -0.16 -12.70
CA ARG A 67 -10.63 -1.06 -13.57
C ARG A 67 -10.85 -2.43 -12.94
N SER A 68 -11.78 -3.18 -13.51
CA SER A 68 -12.04 -4.54 -13.08
C SER A 68 -10.83 -5.45 -13.28
N THR A 69 -10.63 -6.36 -12.36
CA THR A 69 -9.52 -7.30 -12.36
C THR A 69 -10.01 -8.72 -12.62
N ARG A 70 -9.12 -9.64 -13.01
CA ARG A 70 -9.46 -11.05 -13.29
C ARG A 70 -9.92 -11.82 -12.05
N ARG A 71 -9.56 -11.36 -10.86
CA ARG A 71 -9.93 -11.97 -9.58
C ARG A 71 -10.92 -11.07 -8.86
N GLY A 72 -11.67 -11.63 -7.93
CA GLY A 72 -12.60 -10.84 -7.13
C GLY A 72 -11.91 -9.82 -6.23
N VAL A 73 -12.71 -9.02 -5.57
CA VAL A 73 -12.31 -8.05 -4.56
C VAL A 73 -12.79 -8.54 -3.19
N GLY A 74 -11.91 -8.57 -2.20
CA GLY A 74 -12.27 -8.83 -0.80
C GLY A 74 -12.51 -7.50 -0.08
N ILE A 75 -13.55 -7.42 0.72
CA ILE A 75 -13.77 -6.30 1.65
C ILE A 75 -13.80 -6.87 3.06
N VAL A 76 -12.99 -6.32 3.96
CA VAL A 76 -13.13 -6.55 5.39
C VAL A 76 -13.69 -5.29 6.04
N ALA A 77 -14.77 -5.41 6.82
CA ALA A 77 -15.47 -4.26 7.39
C ALA A 77 -15.78 -4.47 8.88
N SER A 78 -15.52 -3.43 9.68
CA SER A 78 -15.82 -3.41 11.11
C SER A 78 -17.32 -3.23 11.36
N ARG A 79 -17.87 -3.94 12.37
CA ARG A 79 -19.24 -3.77 12.82
C ARG A 79 -19.41 -2.75 13.95
N GLU A 80 -18.32 -2.16 14.42
CA GLU A 80 -18.31 -1.32 15.63
C GLU A 80 -19.10 -0.02 15.43
N ALA A 81 -18.99 0.61 14.24
CA ALA A 81 -19.72 1.81 13.87
C ALA A 81 -20.60 1.55 12.62
N PRO A 82 -21.79 0.94 12.79
CA PRO A 82 -22.57 0.42 11.65
C PRO A 82 -23.01 1.51 10.67
N GLU A 83 -23.35 2.69 11.13
CA GLU A 83 -23.78 3.81 10.25
C GLU A 83 -22.62 4.26 9.35
N THR A 84 -21.45 4.52 9.94
CA THR A 84 -20.23 4.89 9.24
C THR A 84 -19.80 3.79 8.27
N THR A 85 -19.76 2.54 8.73
CA THR A 85 -19.37 1.39 7.91
C THR A 85 -20.32 1.17 6.72
N ASN A 86 -21.63 1.35 6.90
CA ASN A 86 -22.61 1.25 5.82
C ASN A 86 -22.42 2.35 4.77
N ALA A 87 -22.12 3.59 5.18
CA ALA A 87 -21.81 4.67 4.25
C ALA A 87 -20.57 4.35 3.43
N MET A 88 -19.49 3.86 4.07
CA MET A 88 -18.27 3.43 3.40
C MET A 88 -18.53 2.28 2.42
N LEU A 89 -19.25 1.24 2.85
CA LEU A 89 -19.58 0.10 2.01
C LEU A 89 -20.39 0.51 0.78
N THR A 90 -21.38 1.37 0.96
CA THR A 90 -22.21 1.88 -0.15
C THR A 90 -21.37 2.60 -1.18
N ALA A 91 -20.48 3.48 -0.76
CA ALA A 91 -19.61 4.24 -1.65
C ALA A 91 -18.53 3.36 -2.30
N ALA A 92 -17.95 2.41 -1.54
CA ALA A 92 -17.01 1.43 -2.09
C ALA A 92 -17.68 0.56 -3.17
N PHE A 93 -18.91 0.10 -2.94
CA PHE A 93 -19.66 -0.65 -3.95
C PHE A 93 -19.95 0.17 -5.20
N SER A 94 -20.30 1.47 -5.05
CA SER A 94 -20.49 2.35 -6.20
C SER A 94 -19.21 2.48 -7.03
N ALA A 95 -18.07 2.70 -6.37
CA ALA A 95 -16.79 2.83 -7.05
C ALA A 95 -16.35 1.52 -7.74
N LEU A 96 -16.67 0.36 -7.14
CA LEU A 96 -16.40 -0.94 -7.76
C LEU A 96 -17.31 -1.20 -8.96
N ASP A 97 -18.60 -0.84 -8.88
CA ASP A 97 -19.55 -0.95 -10.01
C ASP A 97 -19.11 -0.05 -11.18
N ASP A 98 -18.70 1.20 -10.89
CA ASP A 98 -18.20 2.17 -11.88
C ASP A 98 -16.93 1.66 -12.59
N ALA A 99 -16.08 0.91 -11.88
CA ALA A 99 -14.89 0.27 -12.43
C ALA A 99 -15.18 -1.05 -13.16
N GLY A 100 -16.45 -1.47 -13.25
CA GLY A 100 -16.88 -2.69 -13.93
C GLY A 100 -16.67 -3.98 -13.12
N VAL A 101 -16.52 -3.90 -11.82
CA VAL A 101 -16.45 -5.08 -10.93
C VAL A 101 -17.85 -5.56 -10.59
N GLY A 102 -18.25 -6.72 -11.12
CA GLY A 102 -19.55 -7.32 -10.80
C GLY A 102 -19.68 -7.72 -9.33
N ARG A 103 -20.88 -7.53 -8.77
CA ARG A 103 -21.17 -7.81 -7.35
C ARG A 103 -20.90 -9.27 -6.95
N GLU A 104 -21.06 -10.20 -7.88
CA GLU A 104 -20.74 -11.62 -7.72
C GLU A 104 -19.24 -11.90 -7.53
N HIS A 105 -18.38 -10.93 -7.84
CA HIS A 105 -16.94 -11.00 -7.63
C HIS A 105 -16.48 -10.30 -6.34
N VAL A 106 -17.41 -9.74 -5.57
CA VAL A 106 -17.10 -9.07 -4.29
C VAL A 106 -17.49 -9.97 -3.12
N THR A 107 -16.57 -10.13 -2.17
CA THR A 107 -16.83 -10.85 -0.91
C THR A 107 -16.62 -9.88 0.24
N VAL A 108 -17.62 -9.76 1.12
CA VAL A 108 -17.52 -8.96 2.35
C VAL A 108 -17.36 -9.88 3.55
N MET A 109 -16.35 -9.61 4.37
CA MET A 109 -16.14 -10.23 5.67
C MET A 109 -16.38 -9.16 6.75
N LEU A 110 -17.35 -9.41 7.62
CA LEU A 110 -17.62 -8.54 8.76
C LEU A 110 -16.81 -9.01 9.98
N VAL A 111 -16.04 -8.10 10.58
CA VAL A 111 -15.26 -8.33 11.80
C VAL A 111 -15.82 -7.52 12.98
N PRO A 112 -15.53 -7.91 14.24
CA PRO A 112 -16.10 -7.25 15.42
C PRO A 112 -15.75 -5.75 15.49
N GLY A 113 -14.48 -5.38 15.34
CA GLY A 113 -14.00 -4.02 15.53
C GLY A 113 -12.81 -3.65 14.63
N GLY A 114 -12.27 -2.47 14.86
CA GLY A 114 -11.13 -1.93 14.13
C GLY A 114 -9.86 -2.78 14.31
N PHE A 115 -9.68 -3.35 15.49
CA PHE A 115 -8.51 -4.19 15.81
C PHE A 115 -8.45 -5.49 14.97
N GLU A 116 -9.59 -6.11 14.67
CA GLU A 116 -9.67 -7.35 13.90
C GLU A 116 -9.58 -7.14 12.39
N LEU A 117 -9.59 -5.90 11.88
CA LEU A 117 -9.49 -5.62 10.45
C LEU A 117 -8.25 -6.23 9.82
N ALA A 118 -7.10 -6.09 10.47
CA ALA A 118 -5.83 -6.63 9.97
C ALA A 118 -5.84 -8.15 9.86
N LEU A 119 -6.41 -8.84 10.86
CA LEU A 119 -6.53 -10.30 10.85
C LEU A 119 -7.48 -10.76 9.74
N GLY A 120 -8.61 -10.09 9.57
CA GLY A 120 -9.58 -10.36 8.50
C GLY A 120 -8.97 -10.14 7.11
N ALA A 121 -8.26 -9.03 6.92
CA ALA A 121 -7.57 -8.73 5.67
C ALA A 121 -6.50 -9.78 5.34
N MET A 122 -5.69 -10.16 6.31
CA MET A 122 -4.69 -11.22 6.18
C MET A 122 -5.34 -12.55 5.77
N ALA A 123 -6.45 -12.91 6.41
CA ALA A 123 -7.16 -14.15 6.11
C ALA A 123 -7.70 -14.16 4.67
N LEU A 124 -8.34 -13.07 4.21
CA LEU A 124 -8.80 -12.93 2.84
C LEU A 124 -7.64 -13.00 1.84
N ALA A 125 -6.57 -12.24 2.08
CA ALA A 125 -5.41 -12.16 1.20
C ALA A 125 -4.69 -13.51 1.04
N LYS A 126 -4.56 -14.30 2.13
CA LYS A 126 -3.96 -15.64 2.11
C LYS A 126 -4.73 -16.65 1.25
N THR A 127 -6.02 -16.44 1.01
CA THR A 127 -6.79 -17.30 0.09
C THR A 127 -6.33 -17.17 -1.37
N ARG A 128 -5.67 -16.07 -1.74
CA ARG A 128 -5.25 -15.71 -3.11
C ARG A 128 -6.39 -15.67 -4.14
N ARG A 129 -7.64 -15.60 -3.67
CA ARG A 129 -8.84 -15.51 -4.52
C ARG A 129 -9.08 -14.09 -5.01
N TYR A 130 -8.56 -13.09 -4.31
CA TYR A 130 -8.79 -11.67 -4.55
C TYR A 130 -7.58 -11.01 -5.17
N SER A 131 -7.82 -10.01 -6.01
CA SER A 131 -6.77 -9.16 -6.57
C SER A 131 -6.32 -8.09 -5.59
N CYS A 132 -7.23 -7.62 -4.76
CA CYS A 132 -6.97 -6.73 -3.63
C CYS A 132 -7.95 -7.00 -2.49
N VAL A 133 -7.63 -6.46 -1.32
CA VAL A 133 -8.50 -6.43 -0.15
C VAL A 133 -8.69 -4.98 0.26
N ILE A 134 -9.93 -4.58 0.55
CA ILE A 134 -10.30 -3.25 1.03
C ILE A 134 -10.69 -3.38 2.51
N ALA A 135 -10.06 -2.61 3.38
CA ALA A 135 -10.37 -2.59 4.81
C ALA A 135 -11.16 -1.33 5.15
N LEU A 136 -12.37 -1.50 5.69
CA LEU A 136 -13.28 -0.41 6.04
C LEU A 136 -13.62 -0.43 7.54
N GLY A 137 -13.51 0.69 8.20
CA GLY A 137 -13.84 0.83 9.61
C GLY A 137 -13.67 2.26 10.13
N ASP A 138 -14.09 2.46 11.35
CA ASP A 138 -13.94 3.73 12.06
C ASP A 138 -13.04 3.51 13.30
N ALA A 139 -11.96 4.24 13.38
CA ALA A 139 -11.03 4.30 14.51
C ALA A 139 -10.70 5.76 14.88
N SER A 140 -11.60 6.69 14.54
CA SER A 140 -11.40 8.12 14.77
C SER A 140 -11.37 8.50 16.26
N GLU A 141 -11.98 7.70 17.12
CA GLU A 141 -12.00 7.91 18.56
C GLU A 141 -10.80 7.26 19.29
N ASP A 142 -10.07 6.35 18.64
CA ASP A 142 -8.95 5.61 19.24
C ASP A 142 -7.71 5.57 18.32
N SER A 143 -6.78 6.49 18.59
CA SER A 143 -5.55 6.60 17.82
C SER A 143 -4.63 5.37 17.93
N VAL A 144 -4.72 4.58 19.00
CA VAL A 144 -3.95 3.35 19.15
C VAL A 144 -4.52 2.28 18.23
N ILE A 145 -5.84 2.11 18.21
CA ILE A 145 -6.51 1.18 17.29
C ILE A 145 -6.24 1.58 15.84
N ALA A 146 -6.29 2.89 15.53
CA ALA A 146 -5.99 3.40 14.19
C ALA A 146 -4.56 3.04 13.74
N ALA A 147 -3.56 3.26 14.59
CA ALA A 147 -2.16 2.96 14.30
C ALA A 147 -1.91 1.45 14.15
N GLU A 148 -2.45 0.64 15.05
CA GLU A 148 -2.30 -0.81 15.00
C GLU A 148 -3.02 -1.42 13.78
N ALA A 149 -4.21 -0.93 13.44
CA ALA A 149 -4.92 -1.34 12.24
C ALA A 149 -4.10 -1.01 10.98
N ALA A 150 -3.55 0.21 10.88
CA ALA A 150 -2.71 0.62 9.75
C ALA A 150 -1.48 -0.28 9.61
N SER A 151 -0.74 -0.50 10.70
CA SER A 151 0.45 -1.35 10.72
C SER A 151 0.12 -2.80 10.34
N GLY A 152 -0.94 -3.35 10.90
CA GLY A 152 -1.35 -4.73 10.63
C GLY A 152 -1.89 -4.93 9.21
N LEU A 153 -2.62 -3.95 8.64
CA LEU A 153 -3.11 -3.99 7.25
C LEU A 153 -1.95 -3.89 6.27
N GLN A 154 -0.96 -3.02 6.54
CA GLN A 154 0.26 -2.95 5.74
C GLN A 154 1.02 -4.28 5.77
N LEU A 155 1.18 -4.88 6.95
CA LEU A 155 1.83 -6.18 7.09
C LEU A 155 1.09 -7.27 6.31
N ALA A 156 -0.24 -7.27 6.32
CA ALA A 156 -1.05 -8.22 5.55
C ALA A 156 -0.75 -8.11 4.04
N GLY A 157 -0.62 -6.89 3.52
CA GLY A 157 -0.23 -6.65 2.13
C GLY A 157 1.18 -7.14 1.81
N LEU A 158 2.15 -6.77 2.64
CA LEU A 158 3.57 -7.11 2.46
C LEU A 158 3.81 -8.62 2.51
N GLU A 159 3.25 -9.33 3.48
CA GLU A 159 3.44 -10.78 3.62
C GLU A 159 2.76 -11.61 2.52
N THR A 160 1.63 -11.12 2.01
CA THR A 160 0.85 -11.90 1.04
C THR A 160 1.13 -11.52 -0.41
N GLY A 161 1.67 -10.33 -0.65
CA GLY A 161 1.81 -9.75 -1.99
C GLY A 161 0.45 -9.47 -2.66
N ILE A 162 -0.61 -9.31 -1.85
CA ILE A 162 -1.93 -8.86 -2.30
C ILE A 162 -2.14 -7.44 -1.77
N PRO A 163 -2.43 -6.45 -2.62
CA PRO A 163 -2.72 -5.09 -2.19
C PRO A 163 -3.82 -5.05 -1.12
N VAL A 164 -3.58 -4.31 -0.05
CA VAL A 164 -4.57 -4.05 0.99
C VAL A 164 -4.78 -2.55 1.08
N ALA A 165 -5.98 -2.09 0.67
CA ALA A 165 -6.33 -0.69 0.69
C ALA A 165 -6.86 -0.28 2.07
N PHE A 166 -6.33 0.83 2.59
CA PHE A 166 -6.67 1.38 3.90
C PHE A 166 -7.85 2.36 3.79
N GLY A 167 -9.03 1.90 4.15
CA GLY A 167 -10.27 2.70 4.22
C GLY A 167 -10.75 2.91 5.66
N VAL A 168 -9.82 2.98 6.65
CA VAL A 168 -10.18 3.25 8.04
C VAL A 168 -10.22 4.75 8.27
N LEU A 169 -11.30 5.25 8.87
CA LEU A 169 -11.36 6.62 9.35
C LEU A 169 -10.52 6.79 10.60
N THR A 170 -9.69 7.82 10.60
CA THR A 170 -8.78 8.15 11.70
C THR A 170 -8.95 9.59 12.21
N ASP A 171 -9.75 10.40 11.52
CA ASP A 171 -9.81 11.85 11.67
C ASP A 171 -11.22 12.46 11.52
N GLY A 172 -12.26 11.67 11.54
CA GLY A 172 -13.65 12.18 11.40
C GLY A 172 -13.97 12.77 10.02
N GLY A 173 -13.24 12.36 8.97
CA GLY A 173 -13.52 12.71 7.58
C GLY A 173 -14.83 12.09 7.05
N ASP A 174 -15.16 12.34 5.77
CA ASP A 174 -16.36 11.78 5.15
C ASP A 174 -16.22 10.25 4.93
N PRO A 175 -17.08 9.42 5.56
CA PRO A 175 -17.05 7.97 5.39
C PRO A 175 -17.26 7.54 3.94
N ALA A 176 -18.14 8.22 3.19
CA ALA A 176 -18.41 7.84 1.81
C ALA A 176 -17.20 8.10 0.91
N GLU A 177 -16.57 9.25 1.05
CA GLU A 177 -15.34 9.57 0.34
C GLU A 177 -14.23 8.55 0.67
N ARG A 178 -14.02 8.25 1.95
CA ARG A 178 -13.01 7.28 2.39
C ARG A 178 -13.25 5.88 1.81
N GLY A 179 -14.51 5.44 1.78
CA GLY A 179 -14.88 4.14 1.22
C GLY A 179 -14.65 4.05 -0.29
N ALA A 180 -15.03 5.08 -1.03
CA ALA A 180 -14.81 5.16 -2.47
C ALA A 180 -13.32 5.20 -2.83
N ASP A 181 -12.55 6.03 -2.12
CA ASP A 181 -11.10 6.15 -2.33
C ASP A 181 -10.36 4.84 -2.04
N ALA A 182 -10.72 4.15 -0.97
CA ALA A 182 -10.12 2.86 -0.65
C ALA A 182 -10.39 1.83 -1.76
N ALA A 183 -11.58 1.83 -2.35
CA ALA A 183 -11.92 0.95 -3.46
C ALA A 183 -11.09 1.26 -4.71
N LYS A 184 -10.99 2.54 -5.08
CA LYS A 184 -10.17 2.99 -6.22
C LYS A 184 -8.70 2.63 -6.06
N ARG A 185 -8.09 2.97 -4.91
CA ARG A 185 -6.68 2.65 -4.61
C ARG A 185 -6.41 1.14 -4.60
N GLY A 186 -7.37 0.35 -4.12
CA GLY A 186 -7.28 -1.11 -4.15
C GLY A 186 -7.21 -1.66 -5.58
N LEU A 187 -8.06 -1.15 -6.47
CA LEU A 187 -8.09 -1.55 -7.89
C LEU A 187 -6.84 -1.08 -8.64
N GLU A 188 -6.43 0.16 -8.44
CA GLU A 188 -5.22 0.74 -9.02
C GLU A 188 -3.97 -0.09 -8.67
N MET A 189 -3.77 -0.39 -7.39
CA MET A 189 -2.66 -1.24 -6.94
C MET A 189 -2.77 -2.67 -7.47
N ALA A 190 -3.98 -3.21 -7.62
CA ALA A 190 -4.18 -4.53 -8.20
C ALA A 190 -3.79 -4.56 -9.69
N ASP A 191 -4.09 -3.50 -10.42
CA ASP A 191 -3.71 -3.36 -11.82
C ASP A 191 -2.19 -3.23 -11.99
N LEU A 192 -1.53 -2.35 -11.21
CA LEU A 192 -0.06 -2.25 -11.17
C LEU A 192 0.60 -3.62 -10.94
N PHE A 193 0.12 -4.37 -9.98
CA PHE A 193 0.65 -5.71 -9.68
C PHE A 193 0.37 -6.71 -10.81
N GLN A 194 -0.72 -6.53 -11.56
CA GLN A 194 -1.01 -7.34 -12.73
C GLN A 194 -0.06 -7.01 -13.88
N GLN A 195 0.22 -5.74 -14.13
CA GLN A 195 1.18 -5.28 -15.14
C GLN A 195 2.59 -5.83 -14.86
N LEU A 196 3.09 -5.68 -13.63
CA LEU A 196 4.40 -6.21 -13.22
C LEU A 196 4.52 -7.73 -13.39
N ARG A 197 3.45 -8.48 -13.07
CA ARG A 197 3.44 -9.93 -13.27
C ARG A 197 3.37 -10.34 -14.74
N ALA A 198 2.79 -9.51 -15.59
CA ALA A 198 2.72 -9.75 -17.03
C ALA A 198 4.09 -9.52 -17.67
N SER A 199 4.76 -8.41 -17.33
CA SER A 199 6.12 -8.09 -17.82
C SER A 199 7.15 -9.14 -17.39
N ALA A 200 7.09 -9.61 -16.14
CA ALA A 200 7.99 -10.64 -15.63
C ALA A 200 7.85 -12.01 -16.32
N LYS A 201 6.76 -12.27 -17.05
CA LYS A 201 6.55 -13.51 -17.82
C LYS A 201 6.98 -13.39 -19.28
N ALA A 202 7.24 -12.17 -19.75
CA ALA A 202 7.62 -11.89 -21.13
C ALA A 202 9.15 -11.95 -21.34
N VAL A 203 9.92 -12.09 -20.28
CA VAL A 203 11.38 -12.31 -20.25
C VAL A 203 11.66 -13.79 -20.01
#